data_284e2d71dcbb6f3e10fa478d3aa94f41
#
_entry.id   284e2d71dcbb6f3e10fa478d3aa94f41
#
_cell.length_a   1.000
_cell.length_b   1.000
_cell.length_c   1.000
_cell.angle_alpha   90.00
_cell.angle_beta   90.00
_cell.angle_gamma   90.00
#
_symmetry.space_group_name_H-M   'P 1'
#
loop_
_entity.id
_entity.type
_entity.pdbx_description
1 polymer ?
#
loop_
_entity_poly.entity_id
_entity_poly.type
_entity_poly.pdbx_seq_one_letter_code
_entity_poly.pdbx_strand_id
1 'polypeptide(L)'
;CSYVSGEKSLGEVGKLVRAHHASGKDEGAAEADLVSQRIAELLSRGAFFLAPEMLVRIHAYLFQDLDRSKYHPGEFKTERMVEQEEILNCDSVLHADPMAYEMSLHGAFARESARSYGAFSDDEVKDFCHTIAFLWQIHPFYEGNTRTVAVFSELYLNNLGFQVTN
;
A
#
# COMPACT_ATOMS: atom_id res chain seq x y z
N CYS A 1 -17.65 5.35 15.87
CA CYS A 1 -16.25 5.76 16.01
C CYS A 1 -16.18 7.28 16.05
N SER A 2 -15.51 7.87 17.05
CA SER A 2 -15.49 9.34 17.30
C SER A 2 -14.87 10.17 16.17
N TYR A 3 -14.07 9.59 15.29
CA TYR A 3 -13.60 10.23 14.07
C TYR A 3 -14.71 10.33 13.02
N VAL A 4 -15.44 9.24 12.80
CA VAL A 4 -16.55 9.20 11.82
C VAL A 4 -17.69 10.13 12.20
N SER A 5 -17.92 10.33 13.52
CA SER A 5 -18.88 11.32 14.04
C SER A 5 -18.40 12.78 13.96
N GLY A 6 -17.15 13.00 13.55
CA GLY A 6 -16.55 14.35 13.49
C GLY A 6 -16.14 14.94 14.84
N GLU A 7 -16.18 14.15 15.92
CA GLU A 7 -15.82 14.62 17.27
C GLU A 7 -14.30 14.78 17.47
N LYS A 8 -13.49 14.04 16.70
CA LYS A 8 -12.02 14.05 16.79
C LYS A 8 -11.38 14.13 15.41
N SER A 9 -10.30 14.88 15.31
CA SER A 9 -9.43 14.88 14.13
C SER A 9 -8.60 13.61 14.04
N LEU A 10 -8.10 13.26 12.84
CA LEU A 10 -7.17 12.15 12.64
C LEU A 10 -5.93 12.25 13.54
N GLY A 11 -5.39 13.45 13.74
CA GLY A 11 -4.24 13.66 14.61
C GLY A 11 -4.53 13.36 16.09
N GLU A 12 -5.74 13.65 16.57
CA GLU A 12 -6.18 13.31 17.93
C GLU A 12 -6.41 11.82 18.09
N VAL A 13 -7.02 11.17 17.08
CA VAL A 13 -7.18 9.71 17.07
C VAL A 13 -5.81 9.02 17.12
N GLY A 14 -4.84 9.49 16.36
CA GLY A 14 -3.50 8.95 16.36
C GLY A 14 -2.76 9.09 17.70
N LYS A 15 -2.97 10.18 18.43
CA LYS A 15 -2.43 10.31 19.79
C LYS A 15 -3.06 9.30 20.74
N LEU A 16 -4.37 9.08 20.62
CA LEU A 16 -5.09 8.11 21.45
C LEU A 16 -4.65 6.67 21.15
N VAL A 17 -4.49 6.31 19.88
CA VAL A 17 -3.99 4.98 19.47
C VAL A 17 -2.61 4.74 20.05
N ARG A 18 -1.66 5.64 19.86
CA ARG A 18 -0.31 5.51 20.46
C ARG A 18 -0.32 5.42 21.99
N ALA A 19 -1.15 6.23 22.65
CA ALA A 19 -1.28 6.19 24.10
C ALA A 19 -1.90 4.87 24.59
N HIS A 20 -2.89 4.32 23.85
CA HIS A 20 -3.51 3.04 24.18
C HIS A 20 -2.51 1.88 24.13
N HIS A 21 -1.66 1.85 23.10
CA HIS A 21 -0.68 0.79 22.89
C HIS A 21 0.66 0.99 23.63
N ALA A 22 0.88 2.14 24.27
CA ALA A 22 2.09 2.40 25.06
C ALA A 22 2.34 1.39 26.21
N SER A 23 1.32 0.62 26.59
CA SER A 23 1.41 -0.43 27.62
C SER A 23 1.89 -1.80 27.11
N GLY A 24 2.09 -1.97 25.78
CA GLY A 24 2.71 -3.16 25.17
C GLY A 24 1.95 -4.48 25.30
N LYS A 25 0.63 -4.46 25.50
CA LYS A 25 -0.14 -5.68 25.79
C LYS A 25 -0.57 -6.49 24.56
N ASP A 26 -0.57 -5.89 23.36
CA ASP A 26 -0.94 -6.56 22.12
C ASP A 26 -0.24 -5.86 20.93
N GLU A 27 0.89 -6.41 20.52
CA GLU A 27 1.71 -5.84 19.44
C GLU A 27 0.99 -5.91 18.07
N GLY A 28 0.23 -6.99 17.81
CA GLY A 28 -0.50 -7.15 16.56
C GLY A 28 -1.64 -6.15 16.42
N ALA A 29 -2.40 -5.90 17.48
CA ALA A 29 -3.44 -4.87 17.49
C ALA A 29 -2.83 -3.47 17.36
N ALA A 30 -1.69 -3.21 18.01
CA ALA A 30 -0.97 -1.94 17.90
C ALA A 30 -0.51 -1.67 16.47
N GLU A 31 0.05 -2.66 15.78
CA GLU A 31 0.44 -2.58 14.38
C GLU A 31 -0.76 -2.24 13.49
N ALA A 32 -1.85 -3.00 13.61
CA ALA A 32 -3.05 -2.82 12.80
C ALA A 32 -3.64 -1.41 12.96
N ASP A 33 -3.77 -0.93 14.19
CA ASP A 33 -4.32 0.39 14.50
C ASP A 33 -3.42 1.53 13.99
N LEU A 34 -2.10 1.42 14.17
CA LEU A 34 -1.15 2.42 13.67
C LEU A 34 -1.15 2.49 12.14
N VAL A 35 -1.15 1.34 11.46
CA VAL A 35 -1.19 1.30 10.00
C VAL A 35 -2.52 1.83 9.48
N SER A 36 -3.65 1.44 10.07
CA SER A 36 -4.98 1.94 9.69
C SER A 36 -5.08 3.45 9.84
N GLN A 37 -4.55 4.03 10.92
CA GLN A 37 -4.48 5.47 11.10
C GLN A 37 -3.69 6.15 9.97
N ARG A 38 -2.56 5.59 9.58
CA ARG A 38 -1.70 6.16 8.53
C ARG A 38 -2.30 6.04 7.14
N ILE A 39 -3.02 4.95 6.88
CA ILE A 39 -3.83 4.82 5.67
C ILE A 39 -4.82 5.98 5.61
N ALA A 40 -5.60 6.20 6.67
CA ALA A 40 -6.56 7.30 6.71
C ALA A 40 -5.91 8.68 6.54
N GLU A 41 -4.73 8.90 7.10
CA GLU A 41 -3.97 10.14 6.93
C GLU A 41 -3.49 10.34 5.48
N LEU A 42 -2.98 9.29 4.80
CA LEU A 42 -2.57 9.36 3.40
C LEU A 42 -3.75 9.66 2.49
N LEU A 43 -4.85 8.94 2.66
CA LEU A 43 -6.07 9.10 1.86
C LEU A 43 -6.67 10.49 2.06
N SER A 44 -6.67 11.03 3.28
CA SER A 44 -7.19 12.37 3.57
C SER A 44 -6.38 13.50 2.93
N ARG A 45 -5.07 13.30 2.74
CA ARG A 45 -4.18 14.28 2.08
C ARG A 45 -4.35 14.29 0.57
N GLY A 46 -4.72 13.16 -0.04
CA GLY A 46 -4.96 13.01 -1.47
C GLY A 46 -3.76 13.30 -2.37
N ALA A 47 -2.55 13.45 -1.82
CA ALA A 47 -1.35 13.74 -2.60
C ALA A 47 -0.91 12.50 -3.38
N PHE A 48 -0.91 12.58 -4.71
CA PHE A 48 -0.57 11.49 -5.60
C PHE A 48 0.28 11.95 -6.79
N PHE A 49 1.17 11.10 -7.25
CA PHE A 49 1.85 11.19 -8.53
C PHE A 49 2.12 9.78 -9.05
N LEU A 50 2.02 9.62 -10.37
CA LEU A 50 2.14 8.32 -11.03
C LEU A 50 3.61 7.99 -11.33
N ALA A 51 4.32 7.42 -10.35
CA ALA A 51 5.70 6.98 -10.48
C ALA A 51 6.04 5.90 -9.43
N PRO A 52 7.08 5.06 -9.66
CA PRO A 52 7.49 4.03 -8.70
C PRO A 52 7.76 4.55 -7.29
N GLU A 53 8.29 5.76 -7.17
CA GLU A 53 8.60 6.41 -5.91
C GLU A 53 7.37 6.64 -5.04
N MET A 54 6.16 6.65 -5.63
CA MET A 54 4.94 6.75 -4.86
C MET A 54 4.70 5.50 -4.02
N LEU A 55 4.98 4.30 -4.55
CA LEU A 55 4.92 3.05 -3.77
C LEU A 55 5.91 3.09 -2.61
N VAL A 56 7.14 3.51 -2.86
CA VAL A 56 8.19 3.65 -1.84
C VAL A 56 7.75 4.62 -0.73
N ARG A 57 7.18 5.78 -1.09
CA ARG A 57 6.69 6.77 -0.11
C ARG A 57 5.51 6.26 0.71
N ILE A 58 4.56 5.59 0.09
CA ILE A 58 3.43 4.97 0.79
C ILE A 58 3.96 3.94 1.78
N HIS A 59 4.79 3.01 1.33
CA HIS A 59 5.38 1.99 2.18
C HIS A 59 6.17 2.58 3.36
N ALA A 60 7.07 3.53 3.09
CA ALA A 60 7.83 4.21 4.13
C ALA A 60 6.90 4.85 5.19
N TYR A 61 5.84 5.54 4.75
CA TYR A 61 4.92 6.22 5.64
C TYR A 61 4.08 5.26 6.48
N LEU A 62 3.58 4.18 5.88
CA LEU A 62 2.74 3.20 6.57
C LEU A 62 3.51 2.51 7.71
N PHE A 63 4.79 2.19 7.49
CA PHE A 63 5.56 1.31 8.36
C PHE A 63 6.69 1.99 9.15
N GLN A 64 6.83 3.34 9.08
CA GLN A 64 7.96 4.11 9.63
C GLN A 64 8.23 3.91 11.14
N ASP A 65 7.19 3.61 11.95
CA ASP A 65 7.30 3.45 13.40
C ASP A 65 7.15 1.99 13.84
N LEU A 66 7.13 1.05 12.88
CA LEU A 66 7.05 -0.38 13.17
C LEU A 66 8.45 -1.01 13.17
N ASP A 67 8.50 -2.30 13.47
CA ASP A 67 9.76 -3.05 13.50
C ASP A 67 10.51 -2.92 12.17
N ARG A 68 11.61 -2.18 12.20
CA ARG A 68 12.41 -1.90 11.02
C ARG A 68 13.05 -3.15 10.43
N SER A 69 13.32 -4.17 11.26
CA SER A 69 13.91 -5.43 10.80
C SER A 69 12.92 -6.30 10.03
N LYS A 70 11.62 -6.12 10.28
CA LYS A 70 10.54 -6.81 9.58
C LYS A 70 10.08 -6.06 8.33
N TYR A 71 9.88 -4.74 8.45
CA TYR A 71 9.22 -3.95 7.40
C TYR A 71 10.19 -3.26 6.44
N HIS A 72 11.40 -2.91 6.86
CA HIS A 72 12.34 -2.12 6.06
C HIS A 72 11.67 -0.94 5.36
N PRO A 73 11.09 0.06 6.12
CA PRO A 73 10.20 1.07 5.55
C PRO A 73 10.81 1.84 4.39
N GLY A 74 10.22 1.72 3.19
CA GLY A 74 10.68 2.38 1.97
C GLY A 74 11.87 1.73 1.28
N GLU A 75 12.32 0.56 1.72
CA GLU A 75 13.44 -0.16 1.14
C GLU A 75 12.94 -1.40 0.37
N PHE A 76 13.45 -1.60 -0.84
CA PHE A 76 13.19 -2.82 -1.58
C PHE A 76 13.99 -3.99 -1.00
N LYS A 77 13.43 -5.19 -1.02
CA LYS A 77 14.16 -6.39 -0.63
C LYS A 77 15.31 -6.67 -1.60
N THR A 78 16.41 -7.16 -1.05
CA THR A 78 17.64 -7.45 -1.78
C THR A 78 17.78 -8.94 -2.09
N GLU A 79 16.95 -9.77 -1.48
CA GLU A 79 16.97 -11.22 -1.63
C GLU A 79 15.66 -11.72 -2.25
N ARG A 80 15.77 -12.79 -3.03
CA ARG A 80 14.60 -13.46 -3.57
C ARG A 80 13.90 -14.20 -2.44
N MET A 81 12.63 -13.88 -2.21
CA MET A 81 11.79 -14.58 -1.24
C MET A 81 10.83 -15.52 -1.96
N VAL A 82 10.64 -16.68 -1.36
CA VAL A 82 9.61 -17.64 -1.74
C VAL A 82 8.62 -17.68 -0.58
N GLU A 83 7.39 -17.34 -0.84
CA GLU A 83 6.31 -17.36 0.16
C GLU A 83 5.41 -18.57 -0.10
N GLN A 84 4.99 -19.23 0.97
CA GLN A 84 3.99 -20.30 0.89
C GLN A 84 2.64 -19.71 1.28
N GLU A 85 1.68 -19.81 0.37
CA GLU A 85 0.35 -19.26 0.57
C GLU A 85 -0.65 -20.35 0.95
N GLU A 86 -1.25 -20.24 2.12
CA GLU A 86 -2.26 -21.20 2.58
C GLU A 86 -3.44 -21.32 1.62
N ILE A 87 -3.86 -20.21 1.00
CA ILE A 87 -4.95 -20.18 0.02
C ILE A 87 -4.64 -20.99 -1.25
N LEU A 88 -3.35 -21.25 -1.52
CA LEU A 88 -2.88 -22.06 -2.63
C LEU A 88 -2.48 -23.48 -2.19
N ASN A 89 -3.04 -24.00 -1.09
CA ASN A 89 -2.67 -25.28 -0.48
C ASN A 89 -1.16 -25.37 -0.13
N CYS A 90 -0.60 -24.28 0.33
CA CYS A 90 0.83 -24.12 0.65
C CYS A 90 1.76 -24.24 -0.58
N ASP A 91 1.25 -24.05 -1.80
CA ASP A 91 2.10 -23.89 -2.97
C ASP A 91 2.94 -22.62 -2.84
N SER A 92 4.17 -22.71 -3.35
CA SER A 92 5.11 -21.59 -3.26
C SER A 92 4.81 -20.53 -4.33
N VAL A 93 4.75 -19.27 -3.92
CA VAL A 93 4.71 -18.11 -4.82
C VAL A 93 6.12 -17.57 -5.01
N LEU A 94 6.56 -17.53 -6.26
CA LEU A 94 7.84 -16.92 -6.63
C LEU A 94 7.59 -15.50 -7.13
N HIS A 95 8.02 -14.53 -6.32
CA HIS A 95 7.96 -13.12 -6.69
C HIS A 95 9.08 -12.72 -7.66
N ALA A 96 9.04 -11.50 -8.19
CA ALA A 96 10.03 -11.00 -9.12
C ALA A 96 11.45 -11.03 -8.53
N ASP A 97 12.45 -11.11 -9.40
CA ASP A 97 13.84 -11.04 -9.00
C ASP A 97 14.19 -9.61 -8.52
N PRO A 98 14.88 -9.45 -7.37
CA PRO A 98 15.31 -8.14 -6.88
C PRO A 98 16.03 -7.27 -7.90
N MET A 99 16.88 -7.89 -8.74
CA MET A 99 17.59 -7.18 -9.82
C MET A 99 16.66 -6.61 -10.91
N ALA A 100 15.42 -7.10 -10.98
CA ALA A 100 14.45 -6.67 -11.98
C ALA A 100 13.41 -5.67 -11.43
N TYR A 101 13.38 -5.37 -10.13
CA TYR A 101 12.34 -4.51 -9.54
C TYR A 101 12.25 -3.14 -10.20
N GLU A 102 13.35 -2.42 -10.27
CA GLU A 102 13.38 -1.08 -10.85
C GLU A 102 12.90 -1.09 -12.31
N MET A 103 13.44 -2.00 -13.11
CA MET A 103 13.06 -2.11 -14.53
C MET A 103 11.59 -2.48 -14.69
N SER A 104 11.10 -3.42 -13.88
CA SER A 104 9.70 -3.87 -13.92
C SER A 104 8.73 -2.77 -13.50
N LEU A 105 9.05 -2.05 -12.42
CA LEU A 105 8.27 -0.91 -11.94
C LEU A 105 8.27 0.22 -12.96
N HIS A 106 9.43 0.68 -13.42
CA HIS A 106 9.51 1.73 -14.43
C HIS A 106 8.78 1.36 -15.71
N GLY A 107 8.89 0.10 -16.17
CA GLY A 107 8.15 -0.38 -17.33
C GLY A 107 6.63 -0.39 -17.11
N ALA A 108 6.16 -0.77 -15.92
CA ALA A 108 4.74 -0.73 -15.57
C ALA A 108 4.20 0.70 -15.55
N PHE A 109 4.89 1.60 -14.86
CA PHE A 109 4.49 3.01 -14.76
C PHE A 109 4.58 3.75 -16.10
N ALA A 110 5.55 3.44 -16.94
CA ALA A 110 5.64 4.00 -18.31
C ALA A 110 4.44 3.56 -19.18
N ARG A 111 4.06 2.29 -19.11
CA ARG A 111 2.85 1.80 -19.82
C ARG A 111 1.59 2.45 -19.28
N GLU A 112 1.48 2.57 -17.97
CA GLU A 112 0.31 3.16 -17.33
C GLU A 112 0.18 4.65 -17.62
N SER A 113 1.27 5.41 -17.62
CA SER A 113 1.25 6.84 -17.94
C SER A 113 0.86 7.16 -19.40
N ALA A 114 0.99 6.18 -20.29
CA ALA A 114 0.55 6.31 -21.68
C ALA A 114 -0.96 6.04 -21.86
N ARG A 115 -1.68 5.58 -20.81
CA ARG A 115 -3.12 5.33 -20.83
C ARG A 115 -3.90 6.59 -20.50
N SER A 116 -5.13 6.60 -20.93
CA SER A 116 -6.11 7.63 -20.59
C SER A 116 -7.39 6.94 -20.16
N TYR A 117 -7.87 7.25 -18.96
CA TYR A 117 -9.12 6.75 -18.43
C TYR A 117 -10.21 7.79 -18.61
N GLY A 118 -11.24 7.45 -19.37
CA GLY A 118 -12.37 8.34 -19.63
C GLY A 118 -13.57 8.03 -18.74
N ALA A 119 -14.50 7.23 -19.26
CA ALA A 119 -15.72 6.82 -18.55
C ALA A 119 -15.53 5.59 -17.64
N PHE A 120 -14.34 5.07 -17.53
CA PHE A 120 -14.00 3.83 -16.83
C PHE A 120 -14.82 2.66 -17.36
N SER A 121 -14.76 2.46 -18.67
CA SER A 121 -15.39 1.34 -19.37
C SER A 121 -14.87 -0.01 -18.85
N ASP A 122 -15.56 -1.10 -19.13
CA ASP A 122 -15.15 -2.45 -18.71
C ASP A 122 -13.71 -2.79 -19.15
N ASP A 123 -13.25 -2.30 -20.29
CA ASP A 123 -11.89 -2.55 -20.76
C ASP A 123 -10.87 -1.67 -19.99
N GLU A 124 -11.20 -0.41 -19.70
CA GLU A 124 -10.38 0.46 -18.86
C GLU A 124 -10.29 -0.09 -17.42
N VAL A 125 -11.38 -0.65 -16.88
CA VAL A 125 -11.36 -1.34 -15.57
C VAL A 125 -10.42 -2.54 -15.59
N LYS A 126 -10.48 -3.37 -16.65
CA LYS A 126 -9.57 -4.52 -16.79
C LYS A 126 -8.12 -4.06 -16.88
N ASP A 127 -7.84 -3.04 -17.66
CA ASP A 127 -6.49 -2.47 -17.80
C ASP A 127 -5.96 -1.95 -16.48
N PHE A 128 -6.77 -1.20 -15.73
CA PHE A 128 -6.43 -0.75 -14.38
C PHE A 128 -6.14 -1.93 -13.46
N CYS A 129 -7.05 -2.92 -13.39
CA CYS A 129 -6.87 -4.12 -12.56
C CYS A 129 -5.60 -4.89 -12.94
N HIS A 130 -5.29 -5.01 -14.23
CA HIS A 130 -4.05 -5.65 -14.68
C HIS A 130 -2.81 -4.90 -14.20
N THR A 131 -2.81 -3.57 -14.25
CA THR A 131 -1.70 -2.77 -13.73
C THR A 131 -1.54 -2.98 -12.22
N ILE A 132 -2.63 -2.90 -11.45
CA ILE A 132 -2.58 -3.12 -10.00
C ILE A 132 -2.12 -4.54 -9.64
N ALA A 133 -2.65 -5.55 -10.31
CA ALA A 133 -2.25 -6.94 -10.12
C ALA A 133 -0.76 -7.14 -10.44
N PHE A 134 -0.25 -6.51 -11.50
CA PHE A 134 1.15 -6.58 -11.86
C PHE A 134 2.06 -5.92 -10.82
N LEU A 135 1.69 -4.73 -10.30
CA LEU A 135 2.41 -4.07 -9.21
C LEU A 135 2.44 -4.93 -7.94
N TRP A 136 1.31 -5.55 -7.61
CA TRP A 136 1.22 -6.48 -6.49
C TRP A 136 2.09 -7.72 -6.69
N GLN A 137 2.14 -8.28 -7.91
CA GLN A 137 2.93 -9.47 -8.26
C GLN A 137 4.44 -9.22 -8.20
N ILE A 138 4.92 -8.00 -8.51
CA ILE A 138 6.34 -7.65 -8.37
C ILE A 138 6.78 -7.84 -6.92
N HIS A 139 5.95 -7.50 -5.95
CA HIS A 139 6.14 -7.74 -4.52
C HIS A 139 7.52 -7.25 -4.00
N PRO A 140 7.85 -5.97 -4.17
CA PRO A 140 9.22 -5.50 -4.00
C PRO A 140 9.67 -5.30 -2.55
N PHE A 141 8.74 -5.24 -1.58
CA PHE A 141 9.05 -4.99 -0.17
C PHE A 141 9.12 -6.30 0.63
N TYR A 142 9.81 -6.27 1.78
CA TYR A 142 9.93 -7.43 2.67
C TYR A 142 8.58 -7.82 3.29
N GLU A 143 7.77 -6.83 3.66
CA GLU A 143 6.44 -7.00 4.25
C GLU A 143 5.55 -5.82 3.80
N GLY A 144 4.22 -5.92 3.90
CA GLY A 144 3.30 -4.81 3.66
C GLY A 144 3.00 -4.46 2.19
N ASN A 145 3.39 -5.30 1.24
CA ASN A 145 3.15 -5.08 -0.19
C ASN A 145 1.67 -4.88 -0.52
N THR A 146 0.81 -5.77 -0.02
CA THR A 146 -0.64 -5.71 -0.27
C THR A 146 -1.24 -4.40 0.24
N ARG A 147 -0.90 -3.98 1.46
CA ARG A 147 -1.38 -2.72 2.05
C ARG A 147 -0.88 -1.51 1.26
N THR A 148 0.37 -1.54 0.81
CA THR A 148 0.96 -0.48 0.00
C THR A 148 0.26 -0.34 -1.35
N VAL A 149 0.04 -1.45 -2.06
CA VAL A 149 -0.63 -1.45 -3.37
C VAL A 149 -2.10 -1.07 -3.24
N ALA A 150 -2.79 -1.49 -2.17
CA ALA A 150 -4.18 -1.09 -1.93
C ALA A 150 -4.31 0.42 -1.73
N VAL A 151 -3.46 1.03 -0.89
CA VAL A 151 -3.45 2.50 -0.69
C VAL A 151 -3.06 3.23 -1.97
N PHE A 152 -2.08 2.72 -2.71
CA PHE A 152 -1.72 3.27 -4.02
C PHE A 152 -2.91 3.27 -4.98
N SER A 153 -3.64 2.16 -5.06
CA SER A 153 -4.79 2.00 -5.96
C SER A 153 -5.89 3.01 -5.65
N GLU A 154 -6.20 3.20 -4.38
CA GLU A 154 -7.23 4.15 -3.94
C GLU A 154 -6.81 5.60 -4.22
N LEU A 155 -5.58 5.97 -3.91
CA LEU A 155 -5.05 7.30 -4.22
C LEU A 155 -5.04 7.56 -5.73
N TYR A 156 -4.71 6.55 -6.54
CA TYR A 156 -4.72 6.66 -7.99
C TYR A 156 -6.14 6.83 -8.54
N LEU A 157 -7.11 6.04 -8.08
CA LEU A 157 -8.52 6.21 -8.45
C LEU A 157 -9.04 7.60 -8.08
N ASN A 158 -8.74 8.07 -6.87
CA ASN A 158 -9.11 9.42 -6.45
C ASN A 158 -8.48 10.50 -7.33
N ASN A 159 -7.21 10.31 -7.76
CA ASN A 159 -6.53 11.22 -8.69
C ASN A 159 -7.15 11.22 -10.09
N LEU A 160 -7.71 10.10 -10.52
CA LEU A 160 -8.49 9.98 -11.77
C LEU A 160 -9.89 10.58 -11.65
N GLY A 161 -10.32 11.04 -10.48
CA GLY A 161 -11.63 11.64 -10.21
C GLY A 161 -12.71 10.66 -9.75
N PHE A 162 -12.36 9.41 -9.47
CA PHE A 162 -13.29 8.42 -8.92
C PHE A 162 -13.29 8.47 -7.40
N GLN A 163 -14.47 8.27 -6.81
CA GLN A 163 -14.60 8.10 -5.36
C GLN A 163 -14.71 6.61 -5.03
N VAL A 164 -13.81 6.14 -4.18
CA VAL A 164 -13.88 4.78 -3.64
C VAL A 164 -14.78 4.83 -2.40
N THR A 165 -15.89 4.09 -2.42
CA THR A 165 -16.80 3.92 -1.28
C THR A 165 -16.62 2.52 -0.72
N ASN A 166 -16.29 2.44 0.59
CA ASN A 166 -16.24 1.18 1.34
C ASN A 166 -17.56 0.88 1.99
#